data_1e28865bdae38ff418eeab4c7e293373
#
_entry.id   1e28865bdae38ff418eeab4c7e293373
#
_cell.length_a   1.000
_cell.length_b   1.000
_cell.length_c   1.000
_cell.angle_alpha   90.00
_cell.angle_beta   90.00
_cell.angle_gamma   90.00
#
_symmetry.space_group_name_H-M   'P 1'
#
loop_
_entity.id
_entity.type
_entity.pdbx_description
1 polymer ?
#
loop_
_entity_poly.entity_id
_entity_poly.type
_entity_poly.pdbx_seq_one_letter_code
_entity_poly.pdbx_strand_id
1 'polypeptide(L)'
;MDHDTGATLLFDLEGVAVSRVYRDADGMRVVELVTTDETATACPSCGSFSSRSKERVVTRPRDLPHGGSPVDIRWVKRRWECREVRCERGTFTEQVSQIPARARLTGRLREACGQAVVDGGRTVIQAGRDLGVSWPVVMQATRDHAEQVLPATLPTTEAIGIDEIRRGRAVWRELPDGKWELVADPWHIGFVDATGGQGLFGQVEGRTSASVQKWLAEQPGHWPRFVSGERALSCSAGCP
;
A
#
# COMPACT_ATOMS: atom_id res chain seq x y z
N MET A 1 -27.49 -16.73 17.34
CA MET A 1 -28.10 -15.84 16.31
C MET A 1 -27.36 -16.20 15.03
N ASP A 2 -28.08 -16.72 14.06
CA ASP A 2 -27.48 -17.13 12.79
C ASP A 2 -27.02 -15.86 12.05
N HIS A 3 -25.72 -15.65 11.99
CA HIS A 3 -25.13 -14.46 11.37
C HIS A 3 -24.91 -14.61 9.86
N ASP A 4 -25.27 -15.77 9.33
CA ASP A 4 -25.05 -16.14 7.93
C ASP A 4 -26.25 -15.77 7.05
N THR A 5 -26.59 -14.48 7.07
CA THR A 5 -27.66 -13.94 6.21
C THR A 5 -27.17 -13.80 4.77
N GLY A 6 -28.10 -13.83 3.79
CA GLY A 6 -27.75 -13.56 2.39
C GLY A 6 -27.00 -12.24 2.18
N ALA A 7 -27.27 -11.22 2.99
CA ALA A 7 -26.55 -9.95 2.96
C ALA A 7 -25.10 -10.09 3.45
N THR A 8 -24.86 -10.87 4.51
CA THR A 8 -23.50 -11.17 5.02
C THR A 8 -22.68 -11.91 3.97
N LEU A 9 -23.26 -12.96 3.36
CA LEU A 9 -22.60 -13.74 2.31
C LEU A 9 -22.26 -12.87 1.08
N LEU A 10 -23.19 -12.01 0.65
CA LEU A 10 -22.95 -11.12 -0.50
C LEU A 10 -21.96 -10.00 -0.18
N PHE A 11 -21.91 -9.53 1.07
CA PHE A 11 -20.96 -8.51 1.50
C PHE A 11 -19.56 -9.08 1.65
N ASP A 12 -19.45 -10.31 2.12
CA ASP A 12 -18.23 -11.12 2.20
C ASP A 12 -17.04 -10.36 2.82
N LEU A 13 -17.18 -9.96 4.06
CA LEU A 13 -16.11 -9.34 4.84
C LEU A 13 -15.85 -10.15 6.12
N GLU A 14 -14.71 -10.82 6.16
CA GLU A 14 -14.32 -11.72 7.23
C GLU A 14 -14.35 -11.06 8.61
N GLY A 15 -14.87 -11.79 9.60
CA GLY A 15 -14.92 -11.38 11.01
C GLY A 15 -16.09 -10.46 11.38
N VAL A 16 -16.97 -10.12 10.41
CA VAL A 16 -18.15 -9.29 10.64
C VAL A 16 -19.37 -9.86 9.93
N ALA A 17 -20.55 -9.53 10.43
CA ALA A 17 -21.82 -9.82 9.77
C ALA A 17 -22.59 -8.54 9.48
N VAL A 18 -23.38 -8.56 8.42
CA VAL A 18 -24.31 -7.50 8.06
C VAL A 18 -25.54 -7.59 8.94
N SER A 19 -25.74 -6.62 9.82
CA SER A 19 -26.94 -6.54 10.68
C SER A 19 -28.08 -5.82 9.99
N ARG A 20 -27.79 -4.84 9.13
CA ARG A 20 -28.79 -4.06 8.41
C ARG A 20 -28.24 -3.43 7.15
N VAL A 21 -29.09 -3.33 6.11
CA VAL A 21 -28.80 -2.56 4.87
C VAL A 21 -29.98 -1.64 4.59
N TYR A 22 -29.72 -0.38 4.33
CA TYR A 22 -30.76 0.61 3.99
C TYR A 22 -30.19 1.76 3.16
N ARG A 23 -31.05 2.66 2.70
CA ARG A 23 -30.64 3.96 2.16
C ARG A 23 -30.93 5.04 3.19
N ASP A 24 -29.97 5.93 3.36
CA ASP A 24 -30.16 7.11 4.20
C ASP A 24 -30.99 8.20 3.46
N ALA A 25 -31.16 9.36 4.11
CA ALA A 25 -31.94 10.47 3.55
C ALA A 25 -31.35 11.04 2.24
N ASP A 26 -30.05 10.91 2.04
CA ASP A 26 -29.33 11.35 0.85
C ASP A 26 -29.29 10.27 -0.24
N GLY A 27 -29.96 9.13 -0.01
CA GLY A 27 -30.00 7.99 -0.92
C GLY A 27 -28.73 7.13 -0.92
N MET A 28 -27.75 7.42 -0.05
CA MET A 28 -26.54 6.63 0.14
C MET A 28 -26.89 5.25 0.73
N ARG A 29 -26.28 4.19 0.20
CA ARG A 29 -26.42 2.86 0.77
C ARG A 29 -25.59 2.74 2.03
N VAL A 30 -26.24 2.38 3.12
CA VAL A 30 -25.63 2.16 4.43
C VAL A 30 -25.64 0.68 4.72
N VAL A 31 -24.47 0.15 5.14
CA VAL A 31 -24.29 -1.22 5.59
C VAL A 31 -23.85 -1.17 7.05
N GLU A 32 -24.71 -1.63 7.95
CA GLU A 32 -24.37 -1.76 9.35
C GLU A 32 -23.78 -3.14 9.62
N LEU A 33 -22.63 -3.15 10.26
CA LEU A 33 -21.87 -4.35 10.58
C LEU A 33 -21.79 -4.56 12.09
N VAL A 34 -21.77 -5.82 12.48
CA VAL A 34 -21.45 -6.29 13.83
C VAL A 34 -20.31 -7.29 13.78
N THR A 35 -19.53 -7.37 14.84
CA THR A 35 -18.42 -8.32 14.94
C THR A 35 -18.94 -9.73 15.21
N THR A 36 -18.47 -10.70 14.42
CA THR A 36 -18.75 -12.14 14.59
C THR A 36 -17.51 -12.92 15.00
N ASP A 37 -16.33 -12.36 14.81
CA ASP A 37 -15.06 -12.96 15.21
C ASP A 37 -14.97 -13.01 16.75
N GLU A 38 -14.99 -14.21 17.32
CA GLU A 38 -14.89 -14.43 18.76
C GLU A 38 -13.54 -13.96 19.31
N THR A 39 -12.49 -14.01 18.52
CA THR A 39 -11.14 -13.54 18.90
C THR A 39 -11.10 -12.03 19.13
N ALA A 40 -12.05 -11.28 18.58
CA ALA A 40 -12.16 -9.83 18.81
C ALA A 40 -12.45 -9.45 20.27
N THR A 41 -12.81 -10.42 21.12
CA THR A 41 -12.98 -10.22 22.58
C THR A 41 -11.68 -10.46 23.36
N ALA A 42 -10.60 -10.88 22.70
CA ALA A 42 -9.28 -11.04 23.30
C ALA A 42 -8.54 -9.70 23.39
N CYS A 43 -7.93 -9.44 24.54
CA CYS A 43 -7.10 -8.26 24.74
C CYS A 43 -5.86 -8.29 23.83
N PRO A 44 -5.62 -7.30 22.98
CA PRO A 44 -4.49 -7.32 22.04
C PRO A 44 -3.11 -7.20 22.71
N SER A 45 -3.05 -6.95 24.03
CA SER A 45 -1.79 -6.86 24.76
C SER A 45 -1.43 -8.13 25.53
N CYS A 46 -2.45 -8.83 26.09
CA CYS A 46 -2.19 -10.02 26.92
C CYS A 46 -2.91 -11.29 26.44
N GLY A 47 -3.75 -11.20 25.40
CA GLY A 47 -4.49 -12.32 24.85
C GLY A 47 -5.70 -12.78 25.69
N SER A 48 -5.92 -12.23 26.91
CA SER A 48 -7.03 -12.65 27.77
C SER A 48 -8.36 -12.25 27.18
N PHE A 49 -9.30 -13.19 27.12
CA PHE A 49 -10.66 -12.94 26.66
C PHE A 49 -11.47 -12.15 27.72
N SER A 50 -12.23 -11.16 27.26
CA SER A 50 -13.09 -10.37 28.12
C SER A 50 -14.56 -10.69 27.86
N SER A 51 -15.31 -10.85 28.93
CA SER A 51 -16.79 -10.95 28.92
C SER A 51 -17.49 -9.64 29.30
N ARG A 52 -16.73 -8.60 29.70
CA ARG A 52 -17.29 -7.34 30.16
C ARG A 52 -17.21 -6.26 29.09
N SER A 53 -18.34 -6.01 28.44
CA SER A 53 -18.50 -4.88 27.53
C SER A 53 -18.74 -3.60 28.31
N LYS A 54 -18.03 -2.53 27.96
CA LYS A 54 -18.15 -1.20 28.57
C LYS A 54 -19.13 -0.31 27.81
N GLU A 55 -18.96 -0.24 26.51
CA GLU A 55 -19.77 0.62 25.63
C GLU A 55 -19.77 0.09 24.19
N ARG A 56 -20.62 0.67 23.34
CA ARG A 56 -20.59 0.45 21.89
C ARG A 56 -20.02 1.69 21.19
N VAL A 57 -19.22 1.45 20.17
CA VAL A 57 -18.57 2.48 19.35
C VAL A 57 -18.88 2.22 17.90
N VAL A 58 -19.29 3.25 17.16
CA VAL A 58 -19.50 3.16 15.72
C VAL A 58 -18.28 3.72 15.00
N THR A 59 -17.70 2.93 14.09
CA THR A 59 -16.65 3.37 13.19
C THR A 59 -17.09 3.22 11.75
N ARG A 60 -16.52 4.02 10.85
CA ARG A 60 -16.89 4.08 9.42
C ARG A 60 -15.66 3.81 8.54
N PRO A 61 -15.20 2.56 8.47
CA PRO A 61 -14.15 2.21 7.53
C PRO A 61 -14.68 2.30 6.10
N ARG A 62 -13.84 2.75 5.18
CA ARG A 62 -14.13 2.67 3.75
C ARG A 62 -13.89 1.28 3.23
N ASP A 63 -14.67 0.88 2.24
CA ASP A 63 -14.58 -0.40 1.57
C ASP A 63 -14.72 -0.26 0.06
N LEU A 64 -14.59 -1.37 -0.65
CA LEU A 64 -14.82 -1.46 -2.08
C LEU A 64 -16.22 -0.95 -2.46
N PRO A 65 -16.37 -0.30 -3.61
CA PRO A 65 -17.69 0.01 -4.16
C PRO A 65 -18.49 -1.27 -4.42
N HIS A 66 -19.73 -1.29 -4.04
CA HIS A 66 -20.64 -2.40 -4.32
C HIS A 66 -21.59 -2.05 -5.46
N GLY A 67 -21.63 -2.87 -6.51
CA GLY A 67 -22.42 -2.59 -7.71
C GLY A 67 -22.09 -1.23 -8.32
N GLY A 68 -20.80 -0.90 -8.41
CA GLY A 68 -20.31 0.33 -9.04
C GLY A 68 -20.55 1.62 -8.25
N SER A 69 -21.04 1.54 -7.01
CA SER A 69 -21.33 2.73 -6.19
C SER A 69 -20.74 2.60 -4.79
N PRO A 70 -20.28 3.69 -4.17
CA PRO A 70 -19.78 3.66 -2.80
C PRO A 70 -20.86 3.25 -1.81
N VAL A 71 -20.45 2.70 -0.67
CA VAL A 71 -21.30 2.35 0.47
C VAL A 71 -20.77 3.01 1.74
N ASP A 72 -21.66 3.47 2.61
CA ASP A 72 -21.31 3.94 3.96
C ASP A 72 -21.37 2.76 4.92
N ILE A 73 -20.21 2.33 5.39
CA ILE A 73 -20.13 1.26 6.38
C ILE A 73 -20.23 1.87 7.77
N ARG A 74 -21.10 1.30 8.58
CA ARG A 74 -21.26 1.62 10.00
C ARG A 74 -20.99 0.38 10.83
N TRP A 75 -19.77 0.22 11.26
CA TRP A 75 -19.39 -0.91 12.09
C TRP A 75 -19.63 -0.61 13.56
N VAL A 76 -20.62 -1.27 14.14
CA VAL A 76 -21.01 -1.20 15.55
C VAL A 76 -20.20 -2.22 16.32
N LYS A 77 -19.17 -1.79 17.00
CA LYS A 77 -18.25 -2.62 17.77
C LYS A 77 -18.32 -2.34 19.27
N ARG A 78 -17.93 -3.31 20.07
CA ARG A 78 -17.91 -3.20 21.51
C ARG A 78 -16.53 -2.76 21.99
N ARG A 79 -16.52 -2.02 23.07
CA ARG A 79 -15.32 -1.74 23.85
C ARG A 79 -15.35 -2.62 25.10
N TRP A 80 -14.27 -3.34 25.31
CA TRP A 80 -14.09 -4.33 26.35
C TRP A 80 -13.19 -3.81 27.47
N GLU A 81 -13.37 -4.33 28.68
CA GLU A 81 -12.49 -4.10 29.82
C GLU A 81 -11.55 -5.29 29.97
N CYS A 82 -10.23 -5.03 29.96
CA CYS A 82 -9.25 -6.05 30.29
C CYS A 82 -9.18 -6.21 31.81
N ARG A 83 -9.37 -7.42 32.30
CA ARG A 83 -9.35 -7.74 33.74
C ARG A 83 -8.10 -8.49 34.17
N GLU A 84 -7.17 -8.72 33.29
CA GLU A 84 -5.88 -9.31 33.64
C GLU A 84 -5.07 -8.32 34.47
N VAL A 85 -4.79 -8.69 35.74
CA VAL A 85 -4.15 -7.82 36.74
C VAL A 85 -2.75 -7.35 36.29
N ARG A 86 -2.05 -8.18 35.51
CA ARG A 86 -0.69 -7.87 35.02
C ARG A 86 -0.71 -7.13 33.69
N CYS A 87 -1.90 -6.82 33.14
CA CYS A 87 -2.02 -6.13 31.86
C CYS A 87 -2.16 -4.64 32.08
N GLU A 88 -1.27 -3.86 31.49
CA GLU A 88 -1.34 -2.39 31.55
C GLU A 88 -2.52 -1.82 30.75
N ARG A 89 -3.14 -2.63 29.89
CA ARG A 89 -4.26 -2.20 29.06
C ARG A 89 -5.58 -2.33 29.80
N GLY A 90 -6.13 -1.24 30.27
CA GLY A 90 -7.42 -1.22 30.97
C GLY A 90 -8.63 -1.49 30.06
N THR A 91 -8.60 -1.05 28.79
CA THR A 91 -9.69 -1.24 27.83
C THR A 91 -9.18 -1.41 26.40
N PHE A 92 -9.97 -2.11 25.58
CA PHE A 92 -9.70 -2.26 24.14
C PHE A 92 -11.02 -2.32 23.37
N THR A 93 -10.96 -2.06 22.06
CA THR A 93 -12.13 -2.09 21.17
C THR A 93 -11.94 -3.25 20.19
N GLU A 94 -13.03 -3.90 19.83
CA GLU A 94 -13.03 -4.98 18.83
C GLU A 94 -12.29 -4.56 17.56
N GLN A 95 -11.53 -5.48 17.03
CA GLN A 95 -10.85 -5.40 15.76
C GLN A 95 -10.95 -6.75 15.06
N VAL A 96 -10.92 -6.75 13.76
CA VAL A 96 -10.90 -7.97 12.94
C VAL A 96 -9.75 -7.87 11.94
N SER A 97 -9.34 -9.00 11.33
CA SER A 97 -8.23 -9.05 10.36
C SER A 97 -8.39 -8.01 9.26
N GLN A 98 -9.58 -7.93 8.69
CA GLN A 98 -9.91 -6.99 7.61
C GLN A 98 -9.98 -5.51 8.04
N ILE A 99 -10.20 -5.23 9.33
CA ILE A 99 -10.29 -3.87 9.87
C ILE A 99 -9.54 -3.81 11.20
N PRO A 100 -8.21 -3.75 11.17
CA PRO A 100 -7.39 -3.67 12.37
C PRO A 100 -7.64 -2.37 13.15
N ALA A 101 -7.05 -2.27 14.33
CA ALA A 101 -7.20 -1.10 15.19
C ALA A 101 -6.84 0.20 14.46
N ARG A 102 -7.73 1.20 14.55
CA ARG A 102 -7.58 2.52 13.92
C ARG A 102 -7.59 2.53 12.38
N ALA A 103 -7.83 1.39 11.74
CA ALA A 103 -7.94 1.34 10.29
C ALA A 103 -9.13 2.19 9.81
N ARG A 104 -8.88 2.97 8.76
CA ARG A 104 -9.90 3.77 8.06
C ARG A 104 -10.36 3.12 6.76
N LEU A 105 -9.71 2.03 6.36
CA LEU A 105 -9.97 1.25 5.17
C LEU A 105 -10.01 -0.23 5.56
N THR A 106 -10.81 -1.00 4.84
CA THR A 106 -10.75 -2.46 4.91
C THR A 106 -9.46 -2.98 4.27
N GLY A 107 -9.01 -4.17 4.68
CA GLY A 107 -7.87 -4.85 4.08
C GLY A 107 -8.05 -5.03 2.59
N ARG A 108 -9.23 -5.54 2.17
CA ARG A 108 -9.54 -5.78 0.75
C ARG A 108 -9.56 -4.52 -0.12
N LEU A 109 -9.98 -3.37 0.41
CA LEU A 109 -9.89 -2.10 -0.33
C LEU A 109 -8.43 -1.68 -0.51
N ARG A 110 -7.60 -1.85 0.52
CA ARG A 110 -6.16 -1.59 0.45
C ARG A 110 -5.48 -2.49 -0.57
N GLU A 111 -5.78 -3.77 -0.54
CA GLU A 111 -5.25 -4.75 -1.49
C GLU A 111 -5.66 -4.41 -2.94
N ALA A 112 -6.94 -4.12 -3.18
CA ALA A 112 -7.42 -3.71 -4.49
C ALA A 112 -6.73 -2.44 -5.03
N CYS A 113 -6.36 -1.50 -4.15
CA CYS A 113 -5.56 -0.33 -4.54
C CYS A 113 -4.17 -0.73 -5.06
N GLY A 114 -3.49 -1.65 -4.38
CA GLY A 114 -2.17 -2.15 -4.78
C GLY A 114 -2.24 -2.91 -6.10
N GLN A 115 -3.15 -3.88 -6.19
CA GLN A 115 -3.38 -4.70 -7.38
C GLN A 115 -3.75 -3.86 -8.61
N ALA A 116 -4.58 -2.83 -8.45
CA ALA A 116 -4.97 -1.96 -9.56
C ALA A 116 -3.76 -1.28 -10.23
N VAL A 117 -2.73 -0.95 -9.47
CA VAL A 117 -1.51 -0.30 -9.97
C VAL A 117 -0.48 -1.33 -10.44
N VAL A 118 -0.15 -2.30 -9.60
CA VAL A 118 0.95 -3.26 -9.86
C VAL A 118 0.55 -4.27 -10.93
N ASP A 119 -0.62 -4.89 -10.78
CA ASP A 119 -1.06 -5.97 -11.66
C ASP A 119 -1.92 -5.43 -12.82
N GLY A 120 -2.75 -4.44 -12.54
CA GLY A 120 -3.67 -3.84 -13.50
C GLY A 120 -3.10 -2.71 -14.36
N GLY A 121 -1.85 -2.28 -14.11
CA GLY A 121 -1.17 -1.23 -14.89
C GLY A 121 -1.84 0.15 -14.82
N ARG A 122 -2.72 0.39 -13.83
CA ARG A 122 -3.38 1.68 -13.65
C ARG A 122 -2.43 2.70 -13.04
N THR A 123 -2.61 3.96 -13.38
CA THR A 123 -1.90 5.02 -12.66
C THR A 123 -2.48 5.15 -11.25
N VAL A 124 -1.65 5.59 -10.28
CA VAL A 124 -2.06 5.84 -8.90
C VAL A 124 -3.26 6.80 -8.82
N ILE A 125 -3.32 7.80 -9.72
CA ILE A 125 -4.42 8.76 -9.79
C ILE A 125 -5.72 8.09 -10.25
N GLN A 126 -5.65 7.25 -11.28
CA GLN A 126 -6.83 6.51 -11.77
C GLN A 126 -7.35 5.54 -10.71
N ALA A 127 -6.47 4.73 -10.12
CA ALA A 127 -6.86 3.81 -9.04
C ALA A 127 -7.50 4.57 -7.86
N GLY A 128 -6.96 5.74 -7.49
CA GLY A 128 -7.54 6.57 -6.45
C GLY A 128 -8.94 7.09 -6.77
N ARG A 129 -9.19 7.49 -8.02
CA ARG A 129 -10.51 7.94 -8.48
C ARG A 129 -11.53 6.80 -8.51
N ASP A 130 -11.13 5.65 -9.07
CA ASP A 130 -12.00 4.48 -9.24
C ASP A 130 -12.43 3.88 -7.89
N LEU A 131 -11.51 3.85 -6.91
CA LEU A 131 -11.73 3.28 -5.59
C LEU A 131 -12.13 4.32 -4.52
N GLY A 132 -12.23 5.60 -4.89
CA GLY A 132 -12.65 6.67 -4.00
C GLY A 132 -11.67 6.98 -2.88
N VAL A 133 -10.37 6.73 -3.06
CA VAL A 133 -9.32 6.96 -2.04
C VAL A 133 -8.29 8.00 -2.50
N SER A 134 -7.56 8.56 -1.56
CA SER A 134 -6.54 9.58 -1.87
C SER A 134 -5.26 8.97 -2.44
N TRP A 135 -4.51 9.76 -3.21
CA TRP A 135 -3.24 9.37 -3.80
C TRP A 135 -2.24 8.75 -2.80
N PRO A 136 -2.02 9.33 -1.60
CA PRO A 136 -1.09 8.72 -0.63
C PRO A 136 -1.50 7.34 -0.17
N VAL A 137 -2.81 7.07 -0.08
CA VAL A 137 -3.36 5.76 0.31
C VAL A 137 -3.05 4.73 -0.77
N VAL A 138 -3.34 5.06 -2.04
CA VAL A 138 -3.02 4.17 -3.16
C VAL A 138 -1.53 3.92 -3.25
N MET A 139 -0.72 4.98 -3.13
CA MET A 139 0.74 4.86 -3.21
C MET A 139 1.32 3.95 -2.12
N GLN A 140 0.80 4.05 -0.88
CA GLN A 140 1.22 3.14 0.19
C GLN A 140 0.77 1.70 -0.10
N ALA A 141 -0.47 1.50 -0.51
CA ALA A 141 -0.98 0.18 -0.87
C ALA A 141 -0.21 -0.45 -2.04
N THR A 142 0.21 0.36 -3.02
CA THR A 142 1.06 -0.08 -4.14
C THR A 142 2.42 -0.59 -3.64
N ARG A 143 3.03 0.11 -2.69
CA ARG A 143 4.31 -0.34 -2.08
C ARG A 143 4.12 -1.63 -1.30
N ASP A 144 3.11 -1.67 -0.43
CA ASP A 144 2.81 -2.84 0.39
C ASP A 144 2.56 -4.09 -0.50
N HIS A 145 1.83 -3.93 -1.61
CA HIS A 145 1.56 -5.01 -2.56
C HIS A 145 2.81 -5.40 -3.37
N ALA A 146 3.56 -4.41 -3.85
CA ALA A 146 4.81 -4.66 -4.58
C ALA A 146 5.83 -5.44 -3.73
N GLU A 147 5.95 -5.14 -2.43
CA GLU A 147 6.81 -5.89 -1.50
C GLU A 147 6.40 -7.36 -1.35
N GLN A 148 5.11 -7.68 -1.55
CA GLN A 148 4.60 -9.05 -1.44
C GLN A 148 4.77 -9.85 -2.73
N VAL A 149 4.63 -9.20 -3.91
CA VAL A 149 4.61 -9.90 -5.20
C VAL A 149 5.93 -9.84 -5.96
N LEU A 150 6.76 -8.83 -5.69
CA LEU A 150 8.06 -8.73 -6.32
C LEU A 150 9.05 -9.71 -5.68
N PRO A 151 9.91 -10.34 -6.49
CA PRO A 151 10.91 -11.26 -5.96
C PRO A 151 11.88 -10.52 -5.02
N ALA A 152 12.20 -11.14 -3.88
CA ALA A 152 13.16 -10.58 -2.91
C ALA A 152 14.59 -10.45 -3.47
N THR A 153 14.90 -11.22 -4.51
CA THR A 153 16.19 -11.19 -5.21
C THR A 153 15.97 -10.84 -6.68
N LEU A 154 16.86 -10.03 -7.22
CA LEU A 154 16.82 -9.72 -8.63
C LEU A 154 17.07 -10.98 -9.47
N PRO A 155 16.30 -11.17 -10.57
CA PRO A 155 16.55 -12.27 -11.48
C PRO A 155 17.91 -12.09 -12.19
N THR A 156 18.47 -13.19 -12.68
CA THR A 156 19.68 -13.16 -13.49
C THR A 156 19.40 -12.57 -14.87
N THR A 157 20.34 -11.82 -15.41
CA THR A 157 20.29 -11.29 -16.79
C THR A 157 21.63 -11.48 -17.47
N GLU A 158 21.63 -11.57 -18.79
CA GLU A 158 22.85 -11.64 -19.61
C GLU A 158 23.43 -10.26 -19.92
N ALA A 159 22.59 -9.22 -19.92
CA ALA A 159 23.03 -7.86 -20.18
C ALA A 159 22.16 -6.84 -19.41
N ILE A 160 22.81 -5.80 -18.89
CA ILE A 160 22.19 -4.70 -18.18
C ILE A 160 22.23 -3.44 -19.04
N GLY A 161 21.07 -2.84 -19.25
CA GLY A 161 20.96 -1.49 -19.77
C GLY A 161 21.03 -0.48 -18.61
N ILE A 162 21.82 0.57 -18.80
CA ILE A 162 21.95 1.65 -17.82
C ILE A 162 21.57 2.94 -18.52
N ASP A 163 20.62 3.69 -17.94
CA ASP A 163 20.17 4.96 -18.50
C ASP A 163 19.95 6.00 -17.41
N GLU A 164 20.15 7.27 -17.76
CA GLU A 164 19.97 8.39 -16.87
C GLU A 164 18.60 9.04 -17.08
N ILE A 165 17.80 9.10 -16.03
CA ILE A 165 16.43 9.65 -16.06
C ILE A 165 16.37 10.89 -15.20
N ARG A 166 15.93 12.01 -15.77
CA ARG A 166 15.66 13.23 -14.99
C ARG A 166 14.26 13.18 -14.38
N ARG A 167 14.19 13.18 -13.05
CA ARG A 167 12.91 13.05 -12.31
C ARG A 167 12.22 14.37 -12.02
N GLY A 168 12.80 15.50 -12.40
CA GLY A 168 12.21 16.81 -12.15
C GLY A 168 13.11 17.94 -12.69
N ARG A 169 12.74 19.17 -12.35
CA ARG A 169 13.56 20.33 -12.67
C ARG A 169 14.62 20.54 -11.61
N ALA A 170 15.78 21.05 -12.02
CA ALA A 170 16.79 21.52 -11.09
C ALA A 170 16.20 22.64 -10.20
N VAL A 171 16.47 22.55 -8.90
CA VAL A 171 16.04 23.54 -7.91
C VAL A 171 17.26 24.38 -7.52
N TRP A 172 17.15 25.64 -7.77
CA TRP A 172 18.18 26.62 -7.44
C TRP A 172 17.72 27.53 -6.30
N ARG A 173 18.61 27.92 -5.45
CA ARG A 173 18.39 28.88 -4.36
C ARG A 173 19.34 30.05 -4.50
N GLU A 174 18.84 31.27 -4.39
CA GLU A 174 19.65 32.46 -4.32
C GLU A 174 20.28 32.58 -2.94
N LEU A 175 21.57 32.82 -2.88
CA LEU A 175 22.33 33.09 -1.68
C LEU A 175 22.31 34.58 -1.33
N PRO A 176 22.59 34.97 -0.06
CA PRO A 176 22.63 36.39 0.35
C PRO A 176 23.63 37.26 -0.41
N ASP A 177 24.64 36.65 -1.02
CA ASP A 177 25.64 37.33 -1.88
C ASP A 177 25.23 37.47 -3.35
N GLY A 178 23.97 37.11 -3.69
CA GLY A 178 23.43 37.18 -5.03
C GLY A 178 23.84 36.01 -5.95
N LYS A 179 24.57 35.04 -5.46
CA LYS A 179 24.91 33.83 -6.21
C LYS A 179 23.81 32.79 -6.11
N TRP A 180 23.74 31.94 -7.13
CA TRP A 180 22.78 30.83 -7.18
C TRP A 180 23.48 29.51 -6.85
N GLU A 181 22.92 28.78 -5.89
CA GLU A 181 23.34 27.45 -5.49
C GLU A 181 22.35 26.40 -6.04
N LEU A 182 22.88 25.33 -6.61
CA LEU A 182 22.08 24.18 -7.01
C LEU A 182 21.70 23.36 -5.76
N VAL A 183 20.43 23.42 -5.34
CA VAL A 183 19.94 22.72 -4.15
C VAL A 183 19.58 21.27 -4.48
N ALA A 184 18.99 21.01 -5.64
CA ALA A 184 18.63 19.67 -6.08
C ALA A 184 18.65 19.59 -7.62
N ASP A 185 19.23 18.52 -8.12
CA ASP A 185 19.18 18.16 -9.53
C ASP A 185 18.75 16.68 -9.59
N PRO A 186 17.45 16.39 -9.69
CA PRO A 186 16.87 15.07 -9.45
C PRO A 186 17.11 14.11 -10.61
N TRP A 187 18.36 13.75 -10.84
CA TRP A 187 18.75 12.68 -11.75
C TRP A 187 18.74 11.33 -11.03
N HIS A 188 18.30 10.32 -11.74
CA HIS A 188 18.33 8.93 -11.32
C HIS A 188 18.95 8.09 -12.43
N ILE A 189 19.65 7.06 -12.02
CA ILE A 189 20.16 6.03 -12.93
C ILE A 189 19.24 4.82 -12.81
N GLY A 190 18.69 4.38 -13.92
CA GLY A 190 17.89 3.16 -14.04
C GLY A 190 18.74 2.00 -14.54
N PHE A 191 18.50 0.81 -14.00
CA PHE A 191 19.11 -0.45 -14.42
C PHE A 191 18.01 -1.36 -14.95
N VAL A 192 18.12 -1.79 -16.18
CA VAL A 192 17.10 -2.59 -16.86
C VAL A 192 17.71 -3.86 -17.46
N ASP A 193 16.88 -4.87 -17.67
CA ASP A 193 17.26 -6.01 -18.48
C ASP A 193 17.36 -5.60 -19.95
N ALA A 194 18.57 -5.64 -20.51
CA ALA A 194 18.80 -5.31 -21.92
C ALA A 194 18.53 -6.49 -22.86
N THR A 195 18.39 -7.70 -22.35
CA THR A 195 18.03 -8.89 -23.12
C THR A 195 16.52 -9.04 -23.31
N GLY A 196 15.74 -8.33 -22.49
CA GLY A 196 14.29 -8.24 -22.58
C GLY A 196 13.55 -9.25 -21.74
N GLY A 197 12.51 -8.78 -21.04
CA GLY A 197 11.57 -9.61 -20.31
C GLY A 197 11.54 -9.41 -18.81
N GLN A 198 12.62 -8.98 -18.19
CA GLN A 198 12.69 -8.77 -16.72
C GLN A 198 12.36 -7.33 -16.29
N GLY A 199 12.42 -6.38 -17.22
CA GLY A 199 12.08 -4.98 -16.94
C GLY A 199 13.14 -4.22 -16.13
N LEU A 200 12.67 -3.39 -15.18
CA LEU A 200 13.52 -2.54 -14.35
C LEU A 200 14.04 -3.34 -13.14
N PHE A 201 15.35 -3.42 -13.00
CA PHE A 201 16.01 -4.06 -11.86
C PHE A 201 16.19 -3.14 -10.66
N GLY A 202 16.42 -1.87 -10.91
CA GLY A 202 16.63 -0.91 -9.85
C GLY A 202 16.81 0.51 -10.34
N GLN A 203 16.78 1.42 -9.39
CA GLN A 203 16.98 2.84 -9.64
C GLN A 203 17.74 3.46 -8.47
N VAL A 204 18.74 4.25 -8.74
CA VAL A 204 19.50 4.98 -7.73
C VAL A 204 19.50 6.46 -8.03
N GLU A 205 19.56 7.29 -6.99
CA GLU A 205 19.68 8.73 -7.12
C GLU A 205 21.09 9.12 -7.58
N GLY A 206 21.15 10.15 -8.42
CA GLY A 206 22.38 10.67 -8.99
C GLY A 206 22.63 10.27 -10.43
N ARG A 207 23.77 10.71 -11.00
CA ARG A 207 24.23 10.43 -12.36
C ARG A 207 25.75 10.22 -12.44
N THR A 208 26.32 9.61 -11.42
CA THR A 208 27.76 9.41 -11.33
C THR A 208 28.13 7.95 -11.53
N SER A 209 29.31 7.68 -12.08
CA SER A 209 29.85 6.33 -12.16
C SER A 209 29.98 5.67 -10.78
N ALA A 210 30.21 6.45 -9.72
CA ALA A 210 30.25 5.96 -8.35
C ALA A 210 28.89 5.40 -7.89
N SER A 211 27.77 6.04 -8.28
CA SER A 211 26.42 5.53 -7.99
C SER A 211 26.16 4.20 -8.68
N VAL A 212 26.62 4.06 -9.94
CA VAL A 212 26.54 2.80 -10.69
C VAL A 212 27.37 1.71 -10.03
N GLN A 213 28.63 1.99 -9.72
CA GLN A 213 29.53 1.02 -9.08
C GLN A 213 29.01 0.56 -7.72
N LYS A 214 28.48 1.48 -6.91
CA LYS A 214 27.89 1.14 -5.62
C LYS A 214 26.73 0.18 -5.80
N TRP A 215 25.77 0.48 -6.66
CA TRP A 215 24.62 -0.37 -6.89
C TRP A 215 25.03 -1.77 -7.40
N LEU A 216 25.97 -1.85 -8.34
CA LEU A 216 26.47 -3.12 -8.86
C LEU A 216 27.19 -3.95 -7.78
N ALA A 217 27.91 -3.30 -6.87
CA ALA A 217 28.61 -3.98 -5.77
C ALA A 217 27.64 -4.57 -4.71
N GLU A 218 26.43 -4.03 -4.62
CA GLU A 218 25.39 -4.52 -3.72
C GLU A 218 24.65 -5.75 -4.27
N GLN A 219 24.86 -6.09 -5.56
CA GLN A 219 24.17 -7.22 -6.18
C GLN A 219 24.80 -8.56 -5.76
N PRO A 220 24.00 -9.66 -5.73
CA PRO A 220 24.51 -10.99 -5.39
C PRO A 220 25.67 -11.41 -6.29
N GLY A 221 26.64 -12.15 -5.73
CA GLY A 221 27.86 -12.52 -6.44
C GLY A 221 27.72 -13.45 -7.66
N HIS A 222 26.49 -13.95 -7.92
CA HIS A 222 26.14 -14.69 -9.14
C HIS A 222 25.66 -13.77 -10.29
N TRP A 223 25.45 -12.50 -9.99
CA TRP A 223 25.13 -11.50 -11.02
C TRP A 223 26.32 -11.35 -11.99
N PRO A 224 26.06 -11.09 -13.28
CA PRO A 224 27.12 -11.18 -14.30
C PRO A 224 28.34 -10.37 -13.91
N ARG A 225 29.48 -11.05 -13.75
CA ARG A 225 30.78 -10.43 -13.51
C ARG A 225 31.30 -9.68 -14.74
N PHE A 226 30.52 -9.67 -15.81
CA PHE A 226 30.91 -9.09 -17.10
C PHE A 226 30.23 -7.74 -17.33
N VAL A 227 30.52 -6.77 -16.49
CA VAL A 227 30.55 -5.39 -16.98
C VAL A 227 31.97 -5.12 -17.46
N SER A 228 32.39 -5.79 -18.55
CA SER A 228 33.52 -5.31 -19.29
C SER A 228 33.11 -3.98 -19.90
N GLY A 229 33.70 -2.91 -19.39
CA GLY A 229 33.52 -1.59 -19.96
C GLY A 229 34.04 -1.55 -21.38
N GLU A 230 33.14 -1.69 -22.33
CA GLU A 230 33.31 -1.16 -23.69
C GLU A 230 31.97 -1.31 -24.42
N ARG A 231 31.25 -0.26 -24.42
CA ARG A 231 30.20 0.30 -25.28
C ARG A 231 29.00 0.76 -24.48
N ALA A 232 29.11 1.95 -23.93
CA ALA A 232 27.96 2.80 -23.79
C ALA A 232 27.38 3.01 -25.20
N LEU A 233 26.30 2.34 -25.52
CA LEU A 233 25.47 2.71 -26.66
C LEU A 233 24.87 4.07 -26.31
N SER A 234 25.45 5.13 -26.84
CA SER A 234 24.86 6.45 -26.86
C SER A 234 23.56 6.35 -27.64
N CYS A 235 22.43 6.34 -26.95
CA CYS A 235 21.14 6.57 -27.56
C CYS A 235 21.09 8.06 -27.95
N SER A 236 21.55 8.34 -29.17
CA SER A 236 21.36 9.64 -29.79
C SER A 236 19.86 9.87 -30.01
N ALA A 237 19.38 10.98 -29.47
CA ALA A 237 18.07 11.55 -29.63
C ALA A 237 17.40 11.26 -30.96
N GLY A 238 16.18 10.73 -30.88
CA GLY A 238 15.27 10.57 -32.01
C GLY A 238 14.06 9.81 -31.63
N CYS A 239 13.16 10.40 -30.86
CA CYS A 239 11.74 10.06 -30.86
C CYS A 239 10.95 11.23 -31.42
N PRO A 240 10.00 10.95 -32.37
CA PRO A 240 9.14 11.95 -32.98
C PRO A 240 8.14 12.56 -31.99
#